data_7cedf591a47e62f33ad90e45169d5a88
#
_entry.id   7cedf591a47e62f33ad90e45169d5a88
#
_cell.length_a   1.000
_cell.length_b   1.000
_cell.length_c   1.000
_cell.angle_alpha   90.00
_cell.angle_beta   90.00
_cell.angle_gamma   90.00
#
_symmetry.space_group_name_H-M   'P 1'
#
loop_
_entity.id
_entity.type
_entity.pdbx_description
1 polymer ?
#
loop_
_entity_poly.entity_id
_entity_poly.type
_entity_poly.pdbx_seq_one_letter_code
_entity_poly.pdbx_strand_id
1 'polypeptide(L)'
;LDFKTFHDNNKEWLDAYAVFSYLRDKFGTANFDDWGDDAKYSEKRVAEYCNPKNPEYQKVAIYQFVQYHLDKQLKSVCEYAHERGVALKGDIPIGVNRCSVDVWSNPSLFDCNGQAGAPPDYFSAYGQNWGFPIYNWEKMAQDNYSWWTKRLKKMAEYFDAYRIDHVLGFFRIFRIPKDCVWGLLGQFAPALPMTKEEIESFGIDFDEEKYCEPNTDDEILRRLFGGGELVVKQKYMVSVDAKYKLRKEVDT
;
A
#
# COMPACT_ATOMS: atom_id res chain seq x y z
N LEU A 1 11.15 17.05 -27.68
CA LEU A 1 11.36 15.60 -27.69
C LEU A 1 10.32 14.96 -28.60
N ASP A 2 10.71 14.12 -29.55
CA ASP A 2 9.75 13.34 -30.32
C ASP A 2 9.28 12.08 -29.54
N PHE A 3 8.22 11.43 -30.03
CA PHE A 3 7.66 10.27 -29.38
C PHE A 3 8.68 9.12 -29.23
N LYS A 4 9.51 8.90 -30.26
CA LYS A 4 10.51 7.84 -30.23
C LYS A 4 11.53 8.06 -29.13
N THR A 5 12.08 9.26 -29.04
CA THR A 5 13.04 9.63 -27.99
C THR A 5 12.41 9.53 -26.59
N PHE A 6 11.15 9.97 -26.44
CA PHE A 6 10.42 9.80 -25.18
C PHE A 6 10.26 8.32 -24.80
N HIS A 7 9.83 7.48 -25.75
CA HIS A 7 9.67 6.05 -25.53
C HIS A 7 11.00 5.40 -25.13
N ASP A 8 12.08 5.64 -25.88
CA ASP A 8 13.38 5.04 -25.63
C ASP A 8 13.92 5.40 -24.21
N ASN A 9 13.69 6.64 -23.77
CA ASN A 9 14.12 7.12 -22.45
C ASN A 9 13.27 6.60 -21.29
N ASN A 10 12.03 6.15 -21.56
CA ASN A 10 11.08 5.74 -20.56
C ASN A 10 10.66 4.27 -20.67
N LYS A 11 11.22 3.53 -21.59
CA LYS A 11 10.81 2.18 -21.98
C LYS A 11 10.65 1.23 -20.79
N GLU A 12 11.53 1.32 -19.82
CA GLU A 12 11.55 0.43 -18.65
C GLU A 12 10.22 0.39 -17.89
N TRP A 13 9.62 1.56 -17.66
CA TRP A 13 8.33 1.64 -16.96
C TRP A 13 7.14 1.74 -17.92
N LEU A 14 7.34 2.39 -19.06
CA LEU A 14 6.27 2.75 -19.99
C LEU A 14 5.66 1.54 -20.69
N ASP A 15 6.49 0.58 -21.08
CA ASP A 15 6.01 -0.65 -21.74
C ASP A 15 5.18 -1.49 -20.77
N ALA A 16 5.68 -1.71 -19.54
CA ALA A 16 4.94 -2.42 -18.51
C ALA A 16 3.61 -1.72 -18.17
N TYR A 17 3.61 -0.39 -18.03
CA TYR A 17 2.41 0.41 -17.79
C TYR A 17 1.38 0.29 -18.91
N ALA A 18 1.85 0.37 -20.17
CA ALA A 18 0.98 0.30 -21.32
C ALA A 18 0.31 -1.08 -21.45
N VAL A 19 1.07 -2.15 -21.26
CA VAL A 19 0.56 -3.52 -21.28
C VAL A 19 -0.40 -3.76 -20.11
N PHE A 20 -0.06 -3.34 -18.91
CA PHE A 20 -0.95 -3.41 -17.74
C PHE A 20 -2.29 -2.70 -18.02
N SER A 21 -2.24 -1.48 -18.55
CA SER A 21 -3.43 -0.70 -18.85
C SER A 21 -4.30 -1.35 -19.91
N TYR A 22 -3.67 -1.90 -20.94
CA TYR A 22 -4.37 -2.66 -21.97
C TYR A 22 -5.02 -3.92 -21.40
N LEU A 23 -4.32 -4.71 -20.59
CA LEU A 23 -4.85 -5.95 -20.01
C LEU A 23 -5.99 -5.63 -19.03
N ARG A 24 -5.86 -4.60 -18.20
CA ARG A 24 -6.93 -4.11 -17.33
C ARG A 24 -8.22 -3.86 -18.13
N ASP A 25 -8.12 -3.16 -19.24
CA ASP A 25 -9.29 -2.81 -20.06
C ASP A 25 -9.81 -4.02 -20.84
N LYS A 26 -8.92 -4.91 -21.30
CA LYS A 26 -9.27 -6.16 -21.98
C LYS A 26 -10.07 -7.11 -21.07
N PHE A 27 -9.66 -7.23 -19.81
CA PHE A 27 -10.31 -8.11 -18.84
C PHE A 27 -11.40 -7.41 -18.02
N GLY A 28 -11.53 -6.09 -18.12
CA GLY A 28 -12.50 -5.29 -17.39
C GLY A 28 -12.22 -5.20 -15.87
N THR A 29 -11.01 -5.56 -15.45
CA THR A 29 -10.58 -5.54 -14.05
C THR A 29 -9.09 -5.22 -13.94
N ALA A 30 -8.72 -4.45 -12.91
CA ALA A 30 -7.31 -4.23 -12.54
C ALA A 30 -6.73 -5.37 -11.69
N ASN A 31 -7.57 -6.30 -11.20
CA ASN A 31 -7.11 -7.47 -10.48
C ASN A 31 -6.41 -8.42 -11.45
N PHE A 32 -5.10 -8.35 -11.51
CA PHE A 32 -4.29 -9.12 -12.45
C PHE A 32 -4.32 -10.63 -12.15
N ASP A 33 -4.72 -11.07 -10.97
CA ASP A 33 -4.91 -12.50 -10.69
C ASP A 33 -5.99 -13.13 -11.59
N ASP A 34 -6.89 -12.31 -12.13
CA ASP A 34 -7.97 -12.74 -13.03
C ASP A 34 -7.56 -12.75 -14.53
N TRP A 35 -6.28 -12.42 -14.86
CA TRP A 35 -5.83 -12.26 -16.25
C TRP A 35 -5.29 -13.56 -16.90
N GLY A 36 -5.52 -14.72 -16.29
CA GLY A 36 -5.09 -16.00 -16.84
C GLY A 36 -3.58 -16.07 -17.03
N ASP A 37 -3.11 -16.31 -18.27
CA ASP A 37 -1.68 -16.42 -18.57
C ASP A 37 -0.91 -15.11 -18.37
N ASP A 38 -1.58 -13.97 -18.37
CA ASP A 38 -1.00 -12.64 -18.15
C ASP A 38 -1.02 -12.20 -16.67
N ALA A 39 -1.56 -13.03 -15.75
CA ALA A 39 -1.58 -12.76 -14.31
C ALA A 39 -0.19 -12.54 -13.72
N LYS A 40 0.80 -13.30 -14.20
CA LYS A 40 2.20 -13.15 -13.77
C LYS A 40 2.97 -12.29 -14.76
N TYR A 41 3.60 -11.24 -14.24
CA TYR A 41 4.47 -10.39 -15.03
C TYR A 41 5.59 -11.17 -15.72
N SER A 42 5.85 -10.84 -16.97
CA SER A 42 6.95 -11.36 -17.73
C SER A 42 7.46 -10.30 -18.72
N GLU A 43 8.73 -9.96 -18.64
CA GLU A 43 9.38 -9.03 -19.60
C GLU A 43 9.21 -9.50 -21.04
N LYS A 44 9.29 -10.83 -21.26
CA LYS A 44 9.08 -11.43 -22.57
C LYS A 44 7.65 -11.15 -23.09
N ARG A 45 6.63 -11.34 -22.27
CA ARG A 45 5.23 -11.08 -22.63
C ARG A 45 5.00 -9.60 -22.90
N VAL A 46 5.56 -8.72 -22.07
CA VAL A 46 5.48 -7.28 -22.30
C VAL A 46 6.12 -6.92 -23.64
N ALA A 47 7.30 -7.43 -23.94
CA ALA A 47 7.98 -7.19 -25.22
C ALA A 47 7.17 -7.75 -26.42
N GLU A 48 6.48 -8.88 -26.28
CA GLU A 48 5.58 -9.43 -27.29
C GLU A 48 4.40 -8.50 -27.58
N TYR A 49 3.74 -7.95 -26.54
CA TYR A 49 2.65 -6.98 -26.71
C TYR A 49 3.12 -5.64 -27.31
N CYS A 50 4.32 -5.22 -26.98
CA CYS A 50 4.93 -3.98 -27.50
C CYS A 50 5.57 -4.16 -28.89
N ASN A 51 5.52 -5.36 -29.49
CA ASN A 51 6.05 -5.59 -30.82
C ASN A 51 5.05 -5.12 -31.90
N PRO A 52 5.45 -4.27 -32.88
CA PRO A 52 4.57 -3.82 -33.96
C PRO A 52 3.93 -4.94 -34.81
N LYS A 53 4.48 -6.15 -34.76
CA LYS A 53 3.92 -7.32 -35.45
C LYS A 53 2.81 -8.01 -34.66
N ASN A 54 2.64 -7.65 -33.38
CA ASN A 54 1.58 -8.20 -32.55
C ASN A 54 0.22 -7.59 -32.96
N PRO A 55 -0.84 -8.38 -33.17
CA PRO A 55 -2.16 -7.85 -33.53
C PRO A 55 -2.73 -6.85 -32.51
N GLU A 56 -2.35 -6.95 -31.24
CA GLU A 56 -2.82 -6.08 -30.15
C GLU A 56 -1.94 -4.83 -29.95
N TYR A 57 -0.83 -4.72 -30.69
CA TYR A 57 0.15 -3.65 -30.53
C TYR A 57 -0.45 -2.24 -30.52
N GLN A 58 -1.36 -1.96 -31.45
CA GLN A 58 -1.97 -0.62 -31.54
C GLN A 58 -2.78 -0.26 -30.29
N LYS A 59 -3.43 -1.25 -29.69
CA LYS A 59 -4.20 -1.07 -28.46
C LYS A 59 -3.29 -0.81 -27.25
N VAL A 60 -2.09 -1.36 -27.24
CA VAL A 60 -1.06 -1.07 -26.22
C VAL A 60 -0.39 0.28 -26.48
N ALA A 61 -0.01 0.54 -27.74
CA ALA A 61 0.73 1.76 -28.11
C ALA A 61 -0.05 3.05 -27.81
N ILE A 62 -1.39 3.02 -27.75
CA ILE A 62 -2.20 4.18 -27.40
C ILE A 62 -1.87 4.67 -25.97
N TYR A 63 -1.61 3.76 -25.00
CA TYR A 63 -1.25 4.14 -23.64
C TYR A 63 0.14 4.78 -23.57
N GLN A 64 1.08 4.27 -24.38
CA GLN A 64 2.42 4.89 -24.50
C GLN A 64 2.30 6.31 -25.10
N PHE A 65 1.47 6.47 -26.12
CA PHE A 65 1.23 7.75 -26.78
C PHE A 65 0.54 8.76 -25.85
N VAL A 66 -0.43 8.32 -25.07
CA VAL A 66 -1.09 9.17 -24.06
C VAL A 66 -0.07 9.67 -23.03
N GLN A 67 0.79 8.78 -22.51
CA GLN A 67 1.82 9.19 -21.53
C GLN A 67 2.81 10.20 -22.12
N TYR A 68 3.18 10.06 -23.38
CA TYR A 68 3.99 11.06 -24.10
C TYR A 68 3.34 12.43 -24.12
N HIS A 69 2.05 12.51 -24.43
CA HIS A 69 1.33 13.78 -24.45
C HIS A 69 1.18 14.39 -23.05
N LEU A 70 0.92 13.56 -22.04
CA LEU A 70 0.84 13.99 -20.64
C LEU A 70 2.19 14.56 -20.17
N ASP A 71 3.31 13.89 -20.49
CA ASP A 71 4.67 14.39 -20.20
C ASP A 71 4.90 15.77 -20.81
N LYS A 72 4.57 15.92 -22.11
CA LYS A 72 4.72 17.21 -22.80
C LYS A 72 3.85 18.32 -22.17
N GLN A 73 2.61 18.01 -21.90
CA GLN A 73 1.67 18.99 -21.32
C GLN A 73 2.13 19.42 -19.93
N LEU A 74 2.53 18.44 -19.10
CA LEU A 74 2.96 18.77 -17.74
C LEU A 74 4.27 19.58 -17.75
N LYS A 75 5.25 19.22 -18.60
CA LYS A 75 6.49 20.01 -18.76
C LYS A 75 6.19 21.44 -19.22
N SER A 76 5.31 21.61 -20.19
CA SER A 76 4.91 22.95 -20.65
C SER A 76 4.23 23.78 -19.55
N VAL A 77 3.42 23.14 -18.69
CA VAL A 77 2.81 23.82 -17.52
C VAL A 77 3.88 24.20 -16.49
N CYS A 78 4.88 23.33 -16.26
CA CYS A 78 5.98 23.63 -15.35
C CYS A 78 6.82 24.83 -15.87
N GLU A 79 7.18 24.84 -17.13
CA GLU A 79 7.90 25.94 -17.79
C GLU A 79 7.10 27.25 -17.66
N TYR A 80 5.80 27.22 -17.96
CA TYR A 80 4.91 28.39 -17.83
C TYR A 80 4.85 28.93 -16.39
N ALA A 81 4.82 28.02 -15.37
CA ALA A 81 4.83 28.40 -13.98
C ALA A 81 6.15 29.06 -13.57
N HIS A 82 7.29 28.46 -13.98
CA HIS A 82 8.62 28.98 -13.69
C HIS A 82 8.87 30.38 -14.29
N GLU A 83 8.44 30.61 -15.52
CA GLU A 83 8.51 31.94 -16.17
C GLU A 83 7.76 33.02 -15.36
N ARG A 84 6.84 32.64 -14.48
CA ARG A 84 6.05 33.51 -13.62
C ARG A 84 6.49 33.50 -12.17
N GLY A 85 7.63 32.88 -11.87
CA GLY A 85 8.17 32.78 -10.51
C GLY A 85 7.37 31.87 -9.58
N VAL A 86 6.59 30.92 -10.13
CA VAL A 86 5.79 29.98 -9.37
C VAL A 86 6.54 28.64 -9.29
N ALA A 87 6.88 28.20 -8.08
CA ALA A 87 7.43 26.88 -7.82
C ALA A 87 6.28 25.87 -7.65
N LEU A 88 6.45 24.69 -8.24
CA LEU A 88 5.48 23.60 -8.17
C LEU A 88 5.93 22.54 -7.14
N LYS A 89 5.03 22.23 -6.21
CA LYS A 89 5.25 21.19 -5.20
C LYS A 89 4.43 19.95 -5.53
N GLY A 90 5.13 18.83 -5.80
CA GLY A 90 4.52 17.52 -5.98
C GLY A 90 4.17 16.85 -4.67
N ASP A 91 3.22 15.93 -4.72
CA ASP A 91 2.84 15.09 -3.59
C ASP A 91 3.18 13.63 -3.88
N ILE A 92 3.89 12.98 -2.96
CA ILE A 92 4.31 11.59 -3.11
C ILE A 92 3.54 10.75 -2.10
N PRO A 93 2.54 9.97 -2.55
CA PRO A 93 1.82 9.07 -1.67
C PRO A 93 2.72 7.95 -1.16
N ILE A 94 2.52 7.54 0.10
CA ILE A 94 3.30 6.45 0.71
C ILE A 94 3.03 5.11 0.03
N GLY A 95 1.84 4.85 -0.47
CA GLY A 95 1.45 3.55 -0.99
C GLY A 95 1.17 3.54 -2.48
N VAL A 96 1.04 2.33 -3.02
CA VAL A 96 0.55 2.05 -4.37
C VAL A 96 -0.70 1.18 -4.29
N ASN A 97 -1.56 1.23 -5.30
CA ASN A 97 -2.72 0.34 -5.32
C ASN A 97 -2.26 -1.12 -5.39
N ARG A 98 -2.95 -2.01 -4.68
CA ARG A 98 -2.68 -3.46 -4.68
C ARG A 98 -2.76 -4.05 -6.09
N CYS A 99 -3.74 -3.59 -6.88
CA CYS A 99 -3.92 -3.97 -8.28
C CYS A 99 -3.32 -2.87 -9.19
N SER A 100 -2.01 -2.67 -9.10
CA SER A 100 -1.26 -1.69 -9.90
C SER A 100 -0.16 -2.35 -10.71
N VAL A 101 0.33 -1.63 -11.72
CA VAL A 101 1.49 -2.06 -12.48
C VAL A 101 2.73 -2.23 -11.59
N ASP A 102 2.89 -1.42 -10.55
CA ASP A 102 4.01 -1.50 -9.63
C ASP A 102 4.05 -2.86 -8.92
N VAL A 103 2.91 -3.31 -8.39
CA VAL A 103 2.80 -4.60 -7.71
C VAL A 103 2.89 -5.76 -8.71
N TRP A 104 2.23 -5.64 -9.87
CA TRP A 104 2.27 -6.65 -10.92
C TRP A 104 3.69 -6.89 -11.44
N SER A 105 4.44 -5.82 -11.74
CA SER A 105 5.80 -5.92 -12.31
C SER A 105 6.90 -6.17 -11.28
N ASN A 106 6.67 -5.81 -10.01
CA ASN A 106 7.67 -5.94 -8.95
C ASN A 106 7.08 -6.59 -7.67
N PRO A 107 6.45 -7.78 -7.75
CA PRO A 107 5.70 -8.35 -6.63
C PRO A 107 6.55 -8.59 -5.38
N SER A 108 7.86 -8.82 -5.54
CA SER A 108 8.77 -9.06 -4.41
C SER A 108 9.06 -7.81 -3.56
N LEU A 109 8.77 -6.60 -4.09
CA LEU A 109 8.96 -5.35 -3.38
C LEU A 109 7.80 -5.00 -2.44
N PHE A 110 6.71 -5.77 -2.48
CA PHE A 110 5.48 -5.50 -1.74
C PHE A 110 5.04 -6.73 -0.94
N ASP A 111 4.68 -6.53 0.34
CA ASP A 111 3.96 -7.54 1.12
C ASP A 111 2.44 -7.35 0.93
N CYS A 112 1.86 -8.22 0.10
CA CYS A 112 0.43 -8.24 -0.18
C CYS A 112 -0.41 -8.99 0.89
N ASN A 113 0.21 -9.58 1.91
CA ASN A 113 -0.50 -10.18 3.05
C ASN A 113 -0.82 -9.15 4.13
N GLY A 114 -0.26 -7.93 4.01
CA GLY A 114 -0.55 -6.79 4.85
C GLY A 114 -1.23 -5.67 4.08
N GLN A 115 -1.86 -4.79 4.83
CA GLN A 115 -2.44 -3.54 4.36
C GLN A 115 -1.95 -2.41 5.25
N ALA A 116 -1.57 -1.28 4.64
CA ALA A 116 -1.20 -0.11 5.43
C ALA A 116 -2.45 0.59 5.97
N GLY A 117 -2.30 1.21 7.11
CA GLY A 117 -3.36 1.96 7.77
C GLY A 117 -2.86 2.80 8.93
N ALA A 118 -3.76 3.16 9.81
CA ALA A 118 -3.49 3.89 11.04
C ALA A 118 -4.23 3.25 12.23
N PRO A 119 -3.64 3.29 13.43
CA PRO A 119 -4.29 2.80 14.65
C PRO A 119 -5.53 3.63 14.99
N PRO A 120 -6.41 3.12 15.88
CA PRO A 120 -7.48 3.92 16.44
C PRO A 120 -6.98 5.22 17.06
N ASP A 121 -7.72 6.29 16.80
CA ASP A 121 -7.45 7.61 17.35
C ASP A 121 -8.76 8.36 17.63
N TYR A 122 -8.65 9.65 18.01
CA TYR A 122 -9.81 10.49 18.29
C TYR A 122 -10.73 10.66 17.07
N PHE A 123 -10.19 10.64 15.85
CA PHE A 123 -10.95 10.83 14.60
C PHE A 123 -11.53 9.53 14.06
N SER A 124 -10.92 8.39 14.39
CA SER A 124 -11.34 7.08 13.93
C SER A 124 -11.20 6.03 15.04
N ALA A 125 -12.32 5.75 15.71
CA ALA A 125 -12.37 4.79 16.82
C ALA A 125 -11.98 3.35 16.43
N TYR A 126 -12.08 3.01 15.15
CA TYR A 126 -11.73 1.69 14.60
C TYR A 126 -10.41 1.68 13.84
N GLY A 127 -9.66 2.79 13.88
CA GLY A 127 -8.50 2.98 13.02
C GLY A 127 -8.86 3.15 11.56
N GLN A 128 -7.85 3.24 10.71
CA GLN A 128 -8.02 3.39 9.26
C GLN A 128 -7.34 2.25 8.54
N ASN A 129 -8.02 1.66 7.57
CA ASN A 129 -7.44 0.72 6.62
C ASN A 129 -7.39 1.40 5.24
N TRP A 130 -6.17 1.62 4.74
CA TRP A 130 -5.97 2.28 3.45
C TRP A 130 -5.94 1.30 2.26
N GLY A 131 -5.90 0.00 2.53
CA GLY A 131 -6.08 -1.06 1.53
C GLY A 131 -4.88 -1.32 0.61
N PHE A 132 -3.82 -0.53 0.65
CA PHE A 132 -2.64 -0.76 -0.18
C PHE A 132 -1.60 -1.64 0.54
N PRO A 133 -0.79 -2.42 -0.22
CA PRO A 133 0.23 -3.30 0.34
C PRO A 133 1.33 -2.48 1.02
N ILE A 134 2.05 -3.12 1.92
CA ILE A 134 3.22 -2.52 2.55
C ILE A 134 4.50 -2.85 1.79
N TYR A 135 5.54 -2.03 1.95
CA TYR A 135 6.82 -2.25 1.29
C TYR A 135 7.64 -3.33 1.98
N ASN A 136 8.29 -4.17 1.17
CA ASN A 136 9.34 -5.06 1.63
C ASN A 136 10.68 -4.30 1.61
N TRP A 137 10.95 -3.56 2.69
CA TRP A 137 12.14 -2.72 2.80
C TRP A 137 13.45 -3.52 2.74
N GLU A 138 13.47 -4.74 3.27
CA GLU A 138 14.64 -5.62 3.20
C GLU A 138 14.96 -5.98 1.75
N LYS A 139 13.94 -6.27 0.96
CA LYS A 139 14.12 -6.55 -0.47
C LYS A 139 14.55 -5.31 -1.25
N MET A 140 13.96 -4.17 -0.96
CA MET A 140 14.33 -2.90 -1.61
C MET A 140 15.76 -2.47 -1.26
N ALA A 141 16.25 -2.75 -0.06
CA ALA A 141 17.61 -2.43 0.34
C ALA A 141 18.68 -3.19 -0.46
N GLN A 142 18.36 -4.38 -1.00
CA GLN A 142 19.30 -5.21 -1.76
C GLN A 142 19.80 -4.55 -3.05
N ASP A 143 19.02 -3.63 -3.62
CA ASP A 143 19.39 -2.88 -4.83
C ASP A 143 19.49 -1.36 -4.57
N ASN A 144 19.77 -0.97 -3.31
CA ASN A 144 19.87 0.42 -2.87
C ASN A 144 18.60 1.23 -3.16
N TYR A 145 17.41 0.64 -2.94
CA TYR A 145 16.13 1.29 -3.10
C TYR A 145 15.90 1.85 -4.51
N SER A 146 16.31 1.11 -5.53
CA SER A 146 16.30 1.58 -6.93
C SER A 146 14.90 1.98 -7.39
N TRP A 147 13.85 1.27 -6.97
CA TRP A 147 12.46 1.61 -7.27
C TRP A 147 12.08 3.02 -6.76
N TRP A 148 12.42 3.34 -5.50
CA TRP A 148 12.19 4.67 -4.94
C TRP A 148 13.04 5.74 -5.62
N THR A 149 14.29 5.43 -5.93
CA THR A 149 15.19 6.35 -6.66
C THR A 149 14.62 6.72 -8.02
N LYS A 150 14.10 5.75 -8.79
CA LYS A 150 13.46 5.99 -10.09
C LYS A 150 12.22 6.86 -9.95
N ARG A 151 11.37 6.56 -8.97
CA ARG A 151 10.15 7.31 -8.69
C ARG A 151 10.44 8.77 -8.33
N LEU A 152 11.38 9.01 -7.43
CA LEU A 152 11.79 10.37 -7.04
C LEU A 152 12.44 11.13 -8.20
N LYS A 153 13.31 10.48 -8.98
CA LYS A 153 13.90 11.10 -10.18
C LYS A 153 12.84 11.49 -11.20
N LYS A 154 11.82 10.65 -11.40
CA LYS A 154 10.72 10.98 -12.33
C LYS A 154 9.91 12.18 -11.85
N MET A 155 9.64 12.26 -10.55
CA MET A 155 8.97 13.43 -9.97
C MET A 155 9.80 14.71 -10.11
N ALA A 156 11.13 14.61 -9.99
CA ALA A 156 12.04 15.75 -10.15
C ALA A 156 12.09 16.33 -11.58
N GLU A 157 11.57 15.63 -12.58
CA GLU A 157 11.41 16.18 -13.93
C GLU A 157 10.32 17.27 -14.01
N TYR A 158 9.41 17.34 -13.03
CA TYR A 158 8.24 18.21 -13.06
C TYR A 158 8.16 19.16 -11.87
N PHE A 159 8.62 18.75 -10.69
CA PHE A 159 8.38 19.47 -9.45
C PHE A 159 9.66 19.95 -8.81
N ASP A 160 9.60 21.17 -8.25
CA ASP A 160 10.72 21.85 -7.56
C ASP A 160 10.86 21.36 -6.12
N ALA A 161 9.78 20.86 -5.54
CA ALA A 161 9.76 20.33 -4.18
C ALA A 161 8.75 19.18 -4.07
N TYR A 162 8.89 18.36 -3.01
CA TYR A 162 7.92 17.30 -2.71
C TYR A 162 7.35 17.46 -1.31
N ARG A 163 6.09 17.08 -1.18
CA ARG A 163 5.54 16.64 0.11
C ARG A 163 5.61 15.11 0.14
N ILE A 164 6.25 14.56 1.14
CA ILE A 164 6.21 13.12 1.42
C ILE A 164 5.03 12.90 2.36
N ASP A 165 4.00 12.24 1.87
CA ASP A 165 2.85 11.88 2.68
C ASP A 165 3.20 10.72 3.61
N HIS A 166 2.71 10.75 4.84
CA HIS A 166 2.92 9.71 5.85
C HIS A 166 4.39 9.28 6.01
N VAL A 167 5.29 10.23 6.26
CA VAL A 167 6.75 9.98 6.38
C VAL A 167 7.11 8.88 7.39
N LEU A 168 6.31 8.70 8.45
CA LEU A 168 6.51 7.63 9.44
C LEU A 168 6.46 6.24 8.82
N GLY A 169 5.71 6.05 7.75
CA GLY A 169 5.60 4.78 7.03
C GLY A 169 6.90 4.30 6.39
N PHE A 170 7.91 5.18 6.24
CA PHE A 170 9.26 4.80 5.81
C PHE A 170 10.09 4.17 6.93
N PHE A 171 9.70 4.36 8.17
CA PHE A 171 10.39 3.82 9.35
C PHE A 171 9.57 2.73 10.02
N ARG A 172 8.28 2.97 10.20
CA ARG A 172 7.31 2.05 10.79
C ARG A 172 5.95 2.28 10.14
N ILE A 173 5.35 1.23 9.62
CA ILE A 173 4.00 1.28 9.08
C ILE A 173 3.03 0.55 10.01
N PHE A 174 1.82 1.07 10.15
CA PHE A 174 0.75 0.32 10.81
C PHE A 174 0.20 -0.70 9.84
N ARG A 175 0.47 -1.99 10.11
CA ARG A 175 0.15 -3.13 9.25
C ARG A 175 -1.10 -3.81 9.75
N ILE A 176 -2.10 -3.91 8.90
CA ILE A 176 -3.35 -4.61 9.14
C ILE A 176 -3.30 -5.90 8.31
N PRO A 177 -3.63 -7.08 8.86
CA PRO A 177 -3.70 -8.33 8.10
C PRO A 177 -4.66 -8.19 6.91
N LYS A 178 -4.38 -8.88 5.79
CA LYS A 178 -5.15 -8.77 4.53
C LYS A 178 -6.64 -8.99 4.71
N ASP A 179 -7.00 -9.94 5.55
CA ASP A 179 -8.40 -10.36 5.74
C ASP A 179 -9.15 -9.54 6.81
N CYS A 180 -8.48 -8.53 7.39
CA CYS A 180 -9.05 -7.64 8.38
C CYS A 180 -9.53 -6.34 7.73
N VAL A 181 -10.74 -5.91 8.12
CA VAL A 181 -11.35 -4.67 7.60
C VAL A 181 -10.92 -3.46 8.43
N TRP A 182 -10.88 -3.63 9.76
CA TRP A 182 -10.66 -2.53 10.70
C TRP A 182 -9.21 -2.42 11.16
N GLY A 183 -8.77 -1.20 11.42
CA GLY A 183 -7.45 -0.90 11.97
C GLY A 183 -7.20 -1.47 13.38
N LEU A 184 -8.25 -1.84 14.11
CA LEU A 184 -8.14 -2.43 15.45
C LEU A 184 -7.21 -3.66 15.52
N LEU A 185 -7.13 -4.45 14.46
CA LEU A 185 -6.33 -5.66 14.39
C LEU A 185 -4.94 -5.42 13.80
N GLY A 186 -4.59 -4.16 13.58
CA GLY A 186 -3.29 -3.78 13.07
C GLY A 186 -2.22 -3.71 14.16
N GLN A 187 -0.97 -3.77 13.72
CA GLN A 187 0.21 -3.57 14.55
C GLN A 187 1.31 -2.87 13.75
N PHE A 188 2.22 -2.20 14.44
CA PHE A 188 3.35 -1.56 13.77
C PHE A 188 4.35 -2.59 13.23
N ALA A 189 4.80 -2.38 12.01
CA ALA A 189 5.86 -3.16 11.37
C ALA A 189 7.01 -2.21 10.93
N PRO A 190 8.27 -2.45 11.36
CA PRO A 190 8.67 -3.44 12.35
C PRO A 190 8.09 -3.17 13.75
N ALA A 191 7.79 -4.23 14.48
CA ALA A 191 7.49 -4.13 15.90
C ALA A 191 8.76 -3.75 16.67
N LEU A 192 8.62 -2.85 17.64
CA LEU A 192 9.68 -2.53 18.60
C LEU A 192 9.18 -2.98 19.97
N PRO A 193 9.45 -4.24 20.37
CA PRO A 193 9.04 -4.70 21.69
C PRO A 193 9.79 -3.93 22.76
N MET A 194 9.09 -3.61 23.84
CA MET A 194 9.65 -2.99 25.03
C MET A 194 9.46 -3.93 26.21
N THR A 195 10.45 -4.01 27.08
CA THR A 195 10.30 -4.73 28.34
C THR A 195 9.50 -3.90 29.35
N LYS A 196 8.98 -4.55 30.38
CA LYS A 196 8.27 -3.86 31.46
C LYS A 196 9.15 -2.77 32.09
N GLU A 197 10.42 -3.10 32.37
CA GLU A 197 11.40 -2.21 32.96
C GLU A 197 11.66 -0.98 32.08
N GLU A 198 11.72 -1.17 30.75
CA GLU A 198 11.87 -0.06 29.81
C GLU A 198 10.65 0.87 29.84
N ILE A 199 9.44 0.32 29.85
CA ILE A 199 8.19 1.11 29.94
C ILE A 199 8.13 1.89 31.26
N GLU A 200 8.44 1.24 32.37
CA GLU A 200 8.46 1.86 33.70
C GLU A 200 9.54 2.95 33.81
N SER A 201 10.66 2.82 33.11
CA SER A 201 11.71 3.84 33.05
C SER A 201 11.24 5.17 32.46
N PHE A 202 10.18 5.19 31.67
CA PHE A 202 9.52 6.40 31.15
C PHE A 202 8.49 6.98 32.12
N GLY A 203 8.37 6.44 33.34
CA GLY A 203 7.43 6.91 34.36
C GLY A 203 6.00 6.41 34.16
N ILE A 204 5.83 5.37 33.36
CA ILE A 204 4.54 4.72 33.13
C ILE A 204 4.39 3.57 34.13
N ASP A 205 3.36 3.61 34.96
CA ASP A 205 2.96 2.48 35.82
C ASP A 205 2.32 1.41 34.92
N PHE A 206 3.13 0.40 34.56
CA PHE A 206 2.73 -0.62 33.60
C PHE A 206 2.05 -1.80 34.28
N ASP A 207 0.75 -1.88 34.08
CA ASP A 207 -0.10 -2.99 34.50
C ASP A 207 -0.34 -3.94 33.32
N GLU A 208 0.34 -5.09 33.33
CA GLU A 208 0.28 -6.08 32.24
C GLU A 208 -1.13 -6.60 32.02
N GLU A 209 -1.89 -6.88 33.09
CA GLU A 209 -3.28 -7.36 32.99
C GLU A 209 -4.17 -6.30 32.30
N LYS A 210 -3.98 -5.03 32.64
CA LYS A 210 -4.75 -3.91 32.09
C LYS A 210 -4.44 -3.63 30.62
N TYR A 211 -3.16 -3.73 30.21
CA TYR A 211 -2.70 -3.26 28.90
C TYR A 211 -2.51 -4.40 27.88
N CYS A 212 -2.20 -5.61 28.32
CA CYS A 212 -1.90 -6.75 27.44
C CYS A 212 -2.99 -7.81 27.40
N GLU A 213 -3.90 -7.84 28.40
CA GLU A 213 -5.01 -8.77 28.40
C GLU A 213 -6.32 -8.11 27.94
N PRO A 214 -7.16 -8.80 27.17
CA PRO A 214 -8.47 -8.29 26.81
C PRO A 214 -9.32 -8.02 28.05
N ASN A 215 -9.76 -6.81 28.25
CA ASN A 215 -10.70 -6.48 29.31
C ASN A 215 -12.12 -6.72 28.84
N THR A 216 -12.62 -7.96 29.01
CA THR A 216 -13.93 -8.41 28.54
C THR A 216 -14.77 -8.90 29.72
N ASP A 217 -15.49 -7.99 30.34
CA ASP A 217 -16.54 -8.31 31.32
C ASP A 217 -17.93 -8.28 30.69
N ASP A 218 -18.93 -8.57 31.51
CA ASP A 218 -20.34 -8.60 31.09
C ASP A 218 -20.83 -7.22 30.59
N GLU A 219 -20.34 -6.14 31.18
CA GLU A 219 -20.75 -4.80 30.83
C GLU A 219 -20.20 -4.42 29.45
N ILE A 220 -18.93 -4.69 29.21
CA ILE A 220 -18.27 -4.45 27.93
C ILE A 220 -18.93 -5.29 26.84
N LEU A 221 -19.16 -6.57 27.07
CA LEU A 221 -19.80 -7.45 26.09
C LEU A 221 -21.24 -7.00 25.76
N ARG A 222 -22.01 -6.58 26.77
CA ARG A 222 -23.34 -6.03 26.54
C ARG A 222 -23.31 -4.73 25.76
N ARG A 223 -22.37 -3.84 26.06
CA ARG A 223 -22.19 -2.58 25.34
C ARG A 223 -21.80 -2.79 23.89
N LEU A 224 -20.92 -3.76 23.60
CA LEU A 224 -20.41 -4.02 22.24
C LEU A 224 -21.42 -4.82 21.39
N PHE A 225 -22.10 -5.79 21.99
CA PHE A 225 -22.91 -6.77 21.24
C PHE A 225 -24.41 -6.68 21.53
N GLY A 226 -24.83 -5.82 22.46
CA GLY A 226 -26.25 -5.69 22.85
C GLY A 226 -26.86 -7.04 23.25
N GLY A 227 -27.98 -7.40 22.65
CA GLY A 227 -28.62 -8.69 22.90
C GLY A 227 -27.90 -9.92 22.34
N GLY A 228 -26.80 -9.73 21.64
CA GLY A 228 -25.96 -10.80 21.07
C GLY A 228 -24.85 -11.31 21.99
N GLU A 229 -24.64 -10.69 23.18
CA GLU A 229 -23.53 -11.03 24.08
C GLU A 229 -23.52 -12.50 24.52
N LEU A 230 -24.69 -13.11 24.71
CA LEU A 230 -24.80 -14.53 25.11
C LEU A 230 -24.26 -15.47 24.03
N VAL A 231 -24.56 -15.17 22.76
CA VAL A 231 -24.08 -15.96 21.62
C VAL A 231 -22.55 -15.82 21.50
N VAL A 232 -22.01 -14.61 21.66
CA VAL A 232 -20.58 -14.35 21.64
C VAL A 232 -19.86 -15.10 22.75
N LYS A 233 -20.37 -15.06 23.99
CA LYS A 233 -19.82 -15.80 25.13
C LYS A 233 -19.80 -17.29 24.86
N GLN A 234 -20.94 -17.86 24.44
CA GLN A 234 -21.05 -19.30 24.21
C GLN A 234 -20.15 -19.79 23.07
N LYS A 235 -20.03 -19.02 22.02
CA LYS A 235 -19.34 -19.45 20.81
C LYS A 235 -17.84 -19.21 20.86
N TYR A 236 -17.40 -18.08 21.42
CA TYR A 236 -16.02 -17.60 21.25
C TYR A 236 -15.24 -17.46 22.56
N MET A 237 -15.91 -17.53 23.74
CA MET A 237 -15.25 -17.18 24.99
C MET A 237 -15.30 -18.28 26.04
N VAL A 238 -14.35 -18.21 26.97
CA VAL A 238 -14.33 -18.96 28.24
C VAL A 238 -14.34 -17.98 29.39
N SER A 239 -15.06 -18.32 30.48
CA SER A 239 -15.08 -17.50 31.70
C SER A 239 -13.84 -17.80 32.56
N VAL A 240 -13.14 -16.75 33.00
CA VAL A 240 -12.00 -16.82 33.92
C VAL A 240 -12.13 -15.66 34.90
N ASP A 241 -12.28 -15.96 36.19
CA ASP A 241 -12.30 -14.98 37.29
C ASP A 241 -13.18 -13.75 37.03
N ALA A 242 -14.45 -13.99 36.71
CA ALA A 242 -15.46 -12.97 36.38
C ALA A 242 -15.20 -12.15 35.09
N LYS A 243 -14.20 -12.50 34.34
CA LYS A 243 -13.88 -11.96 32.99
C LYS A 243 -14.02 -13.04 31.92
N TYR A 244 -13.94 -12.66 30.68
CA TYR A 244 -14.01 -13.57 29.53
C TYR A 244 -12.72 -13.46 28.72
N LYS A 245 -12.13 -14.61 28.38
CA LYS A 245 -11.01 -14.72 27.42
C LYS A 245 -11.48 -15.44 26.16
N LEU A 246 -10.83 -15.17 25.04
CA LEU A 246 -11.09 -15.93 23.82
C LEU A 246 -10.72 -17.40 24.02
N ARG A 247 -11.45 -18.29 23.39
CA ARG A 247 -11.10 -19.70 23.33
C ARG A 247 -9.83 -19.87 22.52
N LYS A 248 -8.98 -20.84 22.88
CA LYS A 248 -7.70 -21.07 22.22
C LYS A 248 -7.82 -21.31 20.71
N GLU A 249 -8.90 -21.91 20.26
CA GLU A 249 -9.17 -22.17 18.85
C GLU A 249 -9.64 -20.92 18.06
N VAL A 250 -9.87 -19.82 18.76
CA VAL A 250 -10.28 -18.52 18.19
C VAL A 250 -9.16 -17.49 18.30
N ASP A 251 -8.28 -17.68 19.28
CA ASP A 251 -7.13 -16.82 19.57
C ASP A 251 -5.92 -17.29 18.75
N THR A 252 -5.96 -17.06 17.43
CA THR A 252 -4.91 -17.49 16.47
C THR A 252 -4.34 -16.33 15.68
#